data_a8a9da1ff3e666cb9d4f164988b379f7
#
_entry.id   a8a9da1ff3e666cb9d4f164988b379f7
#
_cell.length_a   1.000
_cell.length_b   1.000
_cell.length_c   1.000
_cell.angle_alpha   90.00
_cell.angle_beta   90.00
_cell.angle_gamma   90.00
#
_symmetry.space_group_name_H-M   'P 1'
#
loop_
_entity.id
_entity.type
_entity.pdbx_description
1 polymer ?
#
loop_
_entity_poly.entity_id
_entity_poly.type
_entity_poly.pdbx_seq_one_letter_code
_entity_poly.pdbx_strand_id
1 'polypeptide(L)'
;SLQIHANTPARLIPLSPPQQSAHALVTKLAESGHARLILFSSGSTGQPKAMIHKCDQLLKQFIKKRKRRLSILIFLLFDHIGGLNTLFNGLASGARIVTPHSRDANIVAEAIQHHRVNLLPASPTFLNLFLLSDAHRHYDLSSLRFITYGTEPMPESLLLRLKAALPDV
;
A
#
# COMPACT_ATOMS: atom_id res chain seq x y z
N SER A 1 -12.85 7.14 6.29
CA SER A 1 -12.78 6.12 7.35
C SER A 1 -13.54 4.89 6.90
N LEU A 2 -12.85 3.79 6.68
CA LEU A 2 -13.49 2.49 6.54
C LEU A 2 -13.96 2.12 7.94
N GLN A 3 -15.18 2.51 8.31
CA GLN A 3 -15.86 1.89 9.44
C GLN A 3 -16.28 0.51 8.97
N ILE A 4 -15.50 -0.51 9.34
CA ILE A 4 -16.00 -1.88 9.30
C ILE A 4 -17.08 -1.91 10.38
N HIS A 5 -18.33 -1.77 9.96
CA HIS A 5 -19.46 -2.03 10.85
C HIS A 5 -19.40 -3.50 11.23
N ALA A 6 -19.16 -3.79 12.49
CA ALA A 6 -19.00 -5.15 13.03
C ALA A 6 -20.22 -6.07 12.82
N ASN A 7 -21.31 -5.56 12.28
CA ASN A 7 -22.56 -6.28 12.04
C ASN A 7 -22.88 -6.63 10.58
N THR A 8 -21.98 -6.33 9.64
CA THR A 8 -22.18 -6.80 8.27
C THR A 8 -21.22 -7.95 8.02
N PRO A 9 -21.68 -9.19 7.91
CA PRO A 9 -20.78 -10.31 7.61
C PRO A 9 -20.11 -10.02 6.26
N ALA A 10 -18.79 -10.14 6.24
CA ALA A 10 -18.01 -10.03 5.00
C ALA A 10 -18.56 -11.07 4.02
N ARG A 11 -19.26 -10.62 2.98
CA ARG A 11 -19.81 -11.50 1.96
C ARG A 11 -18.70 -11.80 0.97
N LEU A 12 -18.21 -13.03 0.99
CA LEU A 12 -17.42 -13.55 -0.12
C LEU A 12 -18.35 -13.66 -1.32
N ILE A 13 -18.14 -12.79 -2.31
CA ILE A 13 -18.79 -12.92 -3.61
C ILE A 13 -17.86 -13.81 -4.44
N PRO A 14 -18.22 -15.08 -4.69
CA PRO A 14 -17.45 -15.87 -5.62
C PRO A 14 -17.58 -15.20 -6.99
N LEU A 15 -16.48 -14.72 -7.52
CA LEU A 15 -16.40 -14.36 -8.92
C LEU A 15 -16.73 -15.62 -9.69
N SER A 16 -17.63 -15.51 -10.68
CA SER A 16 -17.99 -16.63 -11.57
C SER A 16 -16.73 -17.35 -12.02
N PRO A 17 -16.73 -18.69 -12.09
CA PRO A 17 -15.56 -19.42 -12.53
C PRO A 17 -15.08 -18.77 -13.83
N PRO A 18 -13.78 -18.53 -14.01
CA PRO A 18 -13.27 -17.88 -15.20
C PRO A 18 -13.77 -18.67 -16.39
N GLN A 19 -14.51 -17.99 -17.29
CA GLN A 19 -14.71 -18.54 -18.63
C GLN A 19 -13.36 -19.06 -19.06
N GLN A 20 -13.29 -20.32 -19.49
CA GLN A 20 -12.09 -21.05 -19.79
C GLN A 20 -11.06 -20.14 -20.49
N SER A 21 -10.31 -19.43 -19.72
CA SER A 21 -9.19 -18.63 -20.19
C SER A 21 -8.09 -19.63 -20.46
N ALA A 22 -7.89 -19.91 -21.70
CA ALA A 22 -7.03 -20.96 -22.23
C ALA A 22 -5.53 -20.75 -21.98
N HIS A 23 -5.12 -19.92 -21.03
CA HIS A 23 -3.71 -19.80 -20.75
C HIS A 23 -3.25 -20.96 -19.86
N ALA A 24 -2.39 -21.82 -20.39
CA ALA A 24 -1.88 -23.03 -19.72
C ALA A 24 -1.35 -22.81 -18.29
N LEU A 25 -0.85 -21.59 -17.98
CA LEU A 25 -0.43 -21.22 -16.64
C LEU A 25 -1.61 -21.12 -15.66
N VAL A 26 -2.77 -20.61 -16.08
CA VAL A 26 -3.94 -20.47 -15.20
C VAL A 26 -4.48 -21.86 -14.87
N THR A 27 -4.52 -22.78 -15.86
CA THR A 27 -4.93 -24.17 -15.65
C THR A 27 -4.01 -24.89 -14.66
N LYS A 28 -2.68 -24.81 -14.87
CA LYS A 28 -1.69 -25.39 -13.95
C LYS A 28 -1.76 -24.79 -12.54
N LEU A 29 -2.10 -23.50 -12.42
CA LEU A 29 -2.30 -22.86 -11.14
C LEU A 29 -3.54 -23.36 -10.40
N ALA A 30 -4.65 -23.56 -11.12
CA ALA A 30 -5.87 -24.13 -10.57
C ALA A 30 -5.65 -25.58 -10.09
N GLU A 31 -4.95 -26.38 -10.88
CA GLU A 31 -4.62 -27.76 -10.55
C GLU A 31 -3.67 -27.92 -9.35
N SER A 32 -2.88 -26.88 -9.03
CA SER A 32 -1.87 -26.97 -7.96
C SER A 32 -2.45 -27.01 -6.55
N GLY A 33 -3.74 -26.76 -6.35
CA GLY A 33 -4.42 -26.75 -5.05
C GLY A 33 -3.96 -25.68 -4.04
N HIS A 34 -3.03 -24.79 -4.45
CA HIS A 34 -2.47 -23.75 -3.58
C HIS A 34 -2.95 -22.36 -3.99
N ALA A 35 -3.22 -21.51 -3.02
CA ALA A 35 -3.54 -20.12 -3.29
C ALA A 35 -2.36 -19.38 -3.95
N ARG A 36 -2.66 -18.65 -5.02
CA ARG A 36 -1.70 -17.89 -5.82
C ARG A 36 -2.19 -16.46 -6.01
N LEU A 37 -1.23 -15.55 -6.16
CA LEU A 37 -1.48 -14.17 -6.48
C LEU A 37 -0.77 -13.85 -7.80
N ILE A 38 -1.50 -13.29 -8.76
CA ILE A 38 -0.94 -12.82 -10.02
C ILE A 38 -0.94 -11.30 -9.97
N LEU A 39 0.25 -10.72 -10.07
CA LEU A 39 0.44 -9.27 -10.19
C LEU A 39 1.00 -8.95 -11.57
N PHE A 40 0.59 -7.80 -12.10
CA PHE A 40 1.11 -7.32 -13.38
C PHE A 40 2.09 -6.18 -13.12
N SER A 41 3.26 -6.23 -13.76
CA SER A 41 4.19 -5.11 -13.83
C SER A 41 4.08 -4.43 -15.17
N SER A 42 4.22 -3.10 -15.20
CA SER A 42 4.45 -2.35 -16.43
C SER A 42 5.81 -2.75 -16.98
N GLY A 43 5.86 -3.70 -17.93
CA GLY A 43 7.12 -4.09 -18.55
C GLY A 43 7.77 -2.90 -19.26
N SER A 44 9.11 -2.82 -19.23
CA SER A 44 9.90 -1.82 -19.96
C SER A 44 9.65 -1.83 -21.49
N THR A 45 9.04 -2.88 -22.00
CA THR A 45 8.64 -3.07 -23.40
C THR A 45 7.20 -2.67 -23.71
N GLY A 46 6.49 -2.06 -22.73
CA GLY A 46 5.09 -1.66 -22.88
C GLY A 46 4.06 -2.80 -22.72
N GLN A 47 4.50 -4.05 -22.68
CA GLN A 47 3.64 -5.21 -22.45
C GLN A 47 3.64 -5.56 -20.94
N PRO A 48 2.47 -5.65 -20.28
CA PRO A 48 2.39 -6.06 -18.88
C PRO A 48 2.94 -7.48 -18.69
N LYS A 49 3.83 -7.65 -17.72
CA LYS A 49 4.37 -8.96 -17.36
C LYS A 49 3.63 -9.51 -16.14
N ALA A 50 3.04 -10.67 -16.27
CA ALA A 50 2.41 -11.37 -15.15
C ALA A 50 3.47 -12.02 -14.26
N MET A 51 3.44 -11.69 -12.97
CA MET A 51 4.27 -12.32 -11.94
C MET A 51 3.40 -13.17 -11.02
N ILE A 52 3.75 -14.43 -10.86
CA ILE A 52 3.00 -15.37 -10.03
C ILE A 52 3.70 -15.52 -8.69
N HIS A 53 2.98 -15.20 -7.63
CA HIS A 53 3.44 -15.37 -6.25
C HIS A 53 2.69 -16.52 -5.58
N LYS A 54 3.41 -17.38 -4.88
CA LYS A 54 2.82 -18.38 -3.97
C LYS A 54 2.40 -17.62 -2.70
N CYS A 55 1.09 -17.61 -2.37
CA CYS A 55 0.59 -16.90 -1.21
C CYS A 55 1.26 -17.36 0.08
N ASP A 56 1.49 -18.65 0.25
CA ASP A 56 2.17 -19.19 1.43
C ASP A 56 3.59 -18.62 1.59
N GLN A 57 4.34 -18.51 0.50
CA GLN A 57 5.69 -17.93 0.53
C GLN A 57 5.64 -16.42 0.79
N LEU A 58 4.69 -15.72 0.14
CA LEU A 58 4.49 -14.29 0.34
C LEU A 58 4.15 -13.98 1.80
N LEU A 59 3.29 -14.78 2.43
CA LEU A 59 2.83 -14.55 3.79
C LEU A 59 3.85 -14.98 4.86
N LYS A 60 4.73 -15.93 4.57
CA LYS A 60 5.76 -16.41 5.54
C LYS A 60 6.59 -15.28 6.14
N GLN A 61 6.95 -14.27 5.36
CA GLN A 61 7.76 -13.13 5.82
C GLN A 61 7.04 -12.26 6.87
N PHE A 62 5.72 -12.40 7.03
CA PHE A 62 4.92 -11.60 7.93
C PHE A 62 4.55 -12.34 9.23
N ILE A 63 4.65 -13.68 9.28
CA ILE A 63 4.15 -14.51 10.39
C ILE A 63 4.80 -14.19 11.74
N LYS A 64 6.08 -13.78 11.75
CA LYS A 64 6.85 -13.51 12.98
C LYS A 64 7.17 -12.04 13.17
N LYS A 65 6.35 -11.13 12.67
CA LYS A 65 6.58 -9.69 12.84
C LYS A 65 6.35 -9.26 14.29
N ARG A 66 7.28 -8.43 14.77
CA ARG A 66 7.15 -7.81 16.10
C ARG A 66 5.96 -6.85 16.09
N LYS A 67 5.09 -6.97 17.08
CA LYS A 67 3.97 -6.03 17.27
C LYS A 67 4.51 -4.61 17.47
N ARG A 68 3.94 -3.66 16.75
CA ARG A 68 4.28 -2.24 16.84
C ARG A 68 2.98 -1.43 16.92
N ARG A 69 2.89 -0.54 17.89
CA ARG A 69 1.74 0.39 17.99
C ARG A 69 1.95 1.55 17.02
N LEU A 70 1.78 1.29 15.74
CA LEU A 70 1.88 2.29 14.68
C LEU A 70 0.50 2.54 14.07
N SER A 71 0.29 3.77 13.58
CA SER A 71 -0.80 4.14 12.70
C SER A 71 -0.22 4.34 11.31
N ILE A 72 -0.64 3.53 10.35
CA ILE A 72 -0.10 3.51 8.98
C ILE A 72 -1.17 3.99 8.03
N LEU A 73 -0.86 4.97 7.20
CA LEU A 73 -1.75 5.41 6.13
C LEU A 73 -1.47 4.57 4.88
N ILE A 74 -2.51 3.95 4.32
CA ILE A 74 -2.40 3.12 3.12
C ILE A 74 -3.33 3.67 2.05
N PHE A 75 -2.74 4.16 0.97
CA PHE A 75 -3.44 4.60 -0.25
C PHE A 75 -2.80 4.03 -1.52
N LEU A 76 -1.72 3.25 -1.37
CA LEU A 76 -1.12 2.50 -2.46
C LEU A 76 -2.08 1.41 -2.94
N LEU A 77 -2.14 1.22 -4.26
CA LEU A 77 -3.02 0.20 -4.85
C LEU A 77 -2.52 -1.21 -4.52
N PHE A 78 -3.46 -2.13 -4.35
CA PHE A 78 -3.18 -3.54 -4.06
C PHE A 78 -2.93 -4.39 -5.31
N ASP A 79 -2.98 -3.78 -6.48
CA ASP A 79 -2.52 -4.37 -7.75
C ASP A 79 -0.99 -4.39 -7.89
N HIS A 80 -0.28 -3.74 -6.94
CA HIS A 80 1.18 -3.73 -6.84
C HIS A 80 1.67 -4.36 -5.54
N ILE A 81 2.81 -5.03 -5.63
CA ILE A 81 3.43 -5.69 -4.48
C ILE A 81 3.73 -4.72 -3.32
N GLY A 82 4.02 -3.44 -3.62
CA GLY A 82 4.27 -2.41 -2.61
C GLY A 82 3.06 -2.14 -1.72
N GLY A 83 1.87 -2.01 -2.30
CA GLY A 83 0.62 -1.82 -1.55
C GLY A 83 0.28 -3.04 -0.69
N LEU A 84 0.39 -4.23 -1.26
CA LEU A 84 0.17 -5.48 -0.53
C LEU A 84 1.17 -5.69 0.61
N ASN A 85 2.45 -5.44 0.39
CA ASN A 85 3.47 -5.54 1.42
C ASN A 85 3.19 -4.56 2.57
N THR A 86 2.75 -3.34 2.27
CA THR A 86 2.38 -2.35 3.28
C THR A 86 1.18 -2.84 4.10
N LEU A 87 0.14 -3.34 3.45
CA LEU A 87 -1.04 -3.89 4.12
C LEU A 87 -0.67 -5.07 5.02
N PHE A 88 0.04 -6.07 4.49
CA PHE A 88 0.41 -7.26 5.25
C PHE A 88 1.37 -6.94 6.40
N ASN A 89 2.31 -6.02 6.23
CA ASN A 89 3.14 -5.54 7.32
C ASN A 89 2.32 -4.85 8.41
N GLY A 90 1.36 -4.02 8.04
CA GLY A 90 0.45 -3.35 8.96
C GLY A 90 -0.37 -4.36 9.77
N LEU A 91 -1.03 -5.30 9.09
CA LEU A 91 -1.83 -6.36 9.73
C LEU A 91 -0.97 -7.25 10.66
N ALA A 92 0.17 -7.72 10.16
CA ALA A 92 1.05 -8.62 10.93
C ALA A 92 1.67 -7.94 12.16
N SER A 93 1.93 -6.66 12.09
CA SER A 93 2.45 -5.88 13.23
C SER A 93 1.37 -5.39 14.20
N GLY A 94 0.08 -5.62 13.90
CA GLY A 94 -1.04 -5.11 14.68
C GLY A 94 -1.15 -3.58 14.66
N ALA A 95 -0.73 -2.96 13.55
CA ALA A 95 -0.83 -1.53 13.35
C ALA A 95 -2.28 -1.11 13.05
N ARG A 96 -2.62 0.13 13.42
CA ARG A 96 -3.86 0.76 12.96
C ARG A 96 -3.69 1.16 11.50
N ILE A 97 -4.59 0.69 10.64
CA ILE A 97 -4.59 1.01 9.22
C ILE A 97 -5.57 2.14 8.97
N VAL A 98 -5.10 3.19 8.33
CA VAL A 98 -5.88 4.36 7.91
C VAL A 98 -5.89 4.41 6.39
N THR A 99 -7.07 4.47 5.79
CA THR A 99 -7.24 4.61 4.35
C THR A 99 -7.97 5.92 4.04
N PRO A 100 -7.37 6.86 3.31
CA PRO A 100 -8.06 8.06 2.88
C PRO A 100 -9.02 7.71 1.74
N HIS A 101 -10.07 8.50 1.57
CA HIS A 101 -11.05 8.31 0.50
C HIS A 101 -10.55 8.81 -0.88
N SER A 102 -9.45 9.55 -0.89
CA SER A 102 -8.80 10.06 -2.10
C SER A 102 -7.29 10.08 -1.93
N ARG A 103 -6.57 10.15 -3.05
CA ARG A 103 -5.10 10.33 -3.09
C ARG A 103 -4.71 11.80 -3.21
N ASP A 104 -5.65 12.72 -3.08
CA ASP A 104 -5.34 14.14 -3.01
C ASP A 104 -4.43 14.43 -1.82
N ALA A 105 -3.46 15.32 -2.01
CA ALA A 105 -2.45 15.62 -0.99
C ALA A 105 -3.08 16.22 0.29
N ASN A 106 -4.09 17.08 0.15
CA ASN A 106 -4.77 17.66 1.29
C ASN A 106 -5.59 16.63 2.06
N ILE A 107 -6.29 15.73 1.36
CA ILE A 107 -7.04 14.64 1.98
C ILE A 107 -6.11 13.68 2.73
N VAL A 108 -4.93 13.40 2.17
CA VAL A 108 -3.91 12.60 2.84
C VAL A 108 -3.37 13.31 4.08
N ALA A 109 -3.07 14.62 3.99
CA ALA A 109 -2.59 15.41 5.12
C ALA A 109 -3.65 15.52 6.23
N GLU A 110 -4.92 15.74 5.87
CA GLU A 110 -6.04 15.73 6.80
C GLU A 110 -6.17 14.38 7.52
N ALA A 111 -6.05 13.28 6.79
CA ALA A 111 -6.09 11.94 7.38
C ALA A 111 -4.90 11.69 8.33
N ILE A 112 -3.70 12.21 8.02
CA ILE A 112 -2.54 12.14 8.91
C ILE A 112 -2.83 12.89 10.21
N GLN A 113 -3.31 14.11 10.13
CA GLN A 113 -3.67 14.94 11.29
C GLN A 113 -4.75 14.27 12.14
N HIS A 114 -5.90 13.94 11.51
CA HIS A 114 -7.08 13.44 12.21
C HIS A 114 -6.83 12.09 12.90
N HIS A 115 -6.11 11.21 12.24
CA HIS A 115 -5.86 9.85 12.74
C HIS A 115 -4.50 9.69 13.43
N ARG A 116 -3.72 10.78 13.57
CA ARG A 116 -2.38 10.76 14.19
C ARG A 116 -1.50 9.67 13.57
N VAL A 117 -1.39 9.70 12.25
CA VAL A 117 -0.62 8.71 11.48
C VAL A 117 0.87 8.86 11.76
N ASN A 118 1.56 7.73 11.95
CA ASN A 118 3.00 7.70 12.23
C ASN A 118 3.85 7.32 11.01
N LEU A 119 3.28 6.54 10.08
CA LEU A 119 4.00 6.01 8.93
C LEU A 119 3.20 6.27 7.65
N LEU A 120 3.86 6.92 6.70
CA LEU A 120 3.35 7.22 5.36
C LEU A 120 4.18 6.48 4.31
N PRO A 121 3.73 5.32 3.81
CA PRO A 121 4.30 4.71 2.61
C PRO A 121 3.79 5.44 1.37
N ALA A 122 4.69 5.94 0.53
CA ALA A 122 4.33 6.73 -0.64
C ALA A 122 5.32 6.53 -1.79
N SER A 123 4.95 6.92 -3.00
CA SER A 123 5.91 7.01 -4.11
C SER A 123 6.60 8.39 -4.10
N PRO A 124 7.83 8.49 -4.64
CA PRO A 124 8.48 9.78 -4.85
C PRO A 124 7.62 10.78 -5.63
N THR A 125 6.92 10.33 -6.64
CA THR A 125 5.98 11.15 -7.40
C THR A 125 4.90 11.76 -6.50
N PHE A 126 4.26 10.95 -5.64
CA PHE A 126 3.28 11.47 -4.69
C PHE A 126 3.90 12.46 -3.70
N LEU A 127 5.06 12.15 -3.15
CA LEU A 127 5.76 13.03 -2.21
C LEU A 127 6.10 14.40 -2.82
N ASN A 128 6.45 14.42 -4.10
CA ASN A 128 6.65 15.68 -4.82
C ASN A 128 5.34 16.49 -4.94
N LEU A 129 4.24 15.85 -5.32
CA LEU A 129 2.92 16.49 -5.39
C LEU A 129 2.46 16.98 -4.00
N PHE A 130 2.74 16.22 -2.95
CA PHE A 130 2.44 16.58 -1.58
C PHE A 130 3.17 17.86 -1.14
N LEU A 131 4.44 18.03 -1.52
CA LEU A 131 5.17 19.27 -1.26
C LEU A 131 4.66 20.44 -2.12
N LEU A 132 4.31 20.17 -3.39
CA LEU A 132 3.82 21.20 -4.31
C LEU A 132 2.42 21.74 -3.92
N SER A 133 1.62 20.93 -3.25
CA SER A 133 0.30 21.36 -2.74
C SER A 133 0.36 22.20 -1.48
N ASP A 134 1.55 22.36 -0.89
CA ASP A 134 1.74 23.00 0.43
C ASP A 134 0.90 22.40 1.58
N ALA A 135 0.30 21.21 1.40
CA ALA A 135 -0.50 20.53 2.41
C ALA A 135 0.24 20.38 3.74
N HIS A 136 1.56 20.14 3.69
CA HIS A 136 2.42 20.05 4.88
C HIS A 136 2.46 21.31 5.74
N ARG A 137 2.02 22.48 5.23
CA ARG A 137 1.96 23.75 5.96
C ARG A 137 0.58 24.03 6.57
N HIS A 138 -0.44 23.37 6.07
CA HIS A 138 -1.84 23.62 6.44
C HIS A 138 -2.39 22.63 7.46
N TYR A 139 -1.74 21.48 7.62
CA TYR A 139 -2.17 20.39 8.50
C TYR A 139 -1.12 20.04 9.54
N ASP A 140 -1.56 19.62 10.72
CA ASP A 140 -0.66 19.13 11.78
C ASP A 140 -0.14 17.72 11.43
N LEU A 141 1.10 17.66 10.98
CA LEU A 141 1.81 16.43 10.65
C LEU A 141 2.75 15.96 11.77
N SER A 142 2.72 16.55 12.96
CA SER A 142 3.63 16.26 14.08
C SER A 142 3.60 14.79 14.55
N SER A 143 2.57 14.06 14.21
CA SER A 143 2.48 12.61 14.50
C SER A 143 3.28 11.76 13.52
N LEU A 144 3.60 12.28 12.32
CA LEU A 144 4.34 11.55 11.28
C LEU A 144 5.80 11.40 11.71
N ARG A 145 6.29 10.17 11.72
CA ARG A 145 7.65 9.83 12.16
C ARG A 145 8.48 9.18 11.06
N PHE A 146 7.78 8.55 10.11
CA PHE A 146 8.43 7.80 9.06
C PHE A 146 7.69 8.01 7.74
N ILE A 147 8.46 8.31 6.72
CA ILE A 147 8.05 8.20 5.31
C ILE A 147 8.86 7.08 4.71
N THR A 148 8.19 6.08 4.15
CA THR A 148 8.87 5.04 3.37
C THR A 148 8.51 5.21 1.90
N TYR A 149 9.48 5.02 1.05
CA TYR A 149 9.27 5.16 -0.40
C TYR A 149 9.85 3.96 -1.16
N GLY A 150 9.34 3.76 -2.36
CA GLY A 150 9.75 2.66 -3.22
C GLY A 150 9.09 2.76 -4.58
N THR A 151 9.28 1.74 -5.41
CA THR A 151 8.76 1.60 -6.78
C THR A 151 9.39 2.56 -7.81
N GLU A 152 9.93 3.67 -7.39
CA GLU A 152 10.59 4.69 -8.23
C GLU A 152 11.90 5.14 -7.56
N PRO A 153 12.91 5.57 -8.33
CA PRO A 153 14.09 6.23 -7.78
C PRO A 153 13.70 7.52 -7.05
N MET A 154 14.29 7.75 -5.88
CA MET A 154 14.12 9.00 -5.13
C MET A 154 15.14 10.03 -5.62
N PRO A 155 14.72 11.14 -6.26
CA PRO A 155 15.64 12.23 -6.59
C PRO A 155 16.22 12.87 -5.32
N GLU A 156 17.52 13.12 -5.30
CA GLU A 156 18.18 13.76 -4.17
C GLU A 156 17.57 15.12 -3.83
N SER A 157 17.26 15.92 -4.84
CA SER A 157 16.59 17.21 -4.68
C SER A 157 15.24 17.12 -3.98
N LEU A 158 14.47 16.06 -4.25
CA LEU A 158 13.20 15.81 -3.57
C LEU A 158 13.44 15.40 -2.11
N LEU A 159 14.43 14.54 -1.87
CA LEU A 159 14.77 14.12 -0.50
C LEU A 159 15.18 15.32 0.36
N LEU A 160 16.01 16.22 -0.16
CA LEU A 160 16.42 17.45 0.53
C LEU A 160 15.23 18.36 0.83
N ARG A 161 14.32 18.53 -0.12
CA ARG A 161 13.08 19.30 0.08
C ARG A 161 12.18 18.69 1.14
N LEU A 162 12.00 17.36 1.14
CA LEU A 162 11.23 16.64 2.16
C LEU A 162 11.84 16.85 3.55
N LYS A 163 13.17 16.72 3.66
CA LYS A 163 13.86 16.91 4.93
C LYS A 163 13.75 18.36 5.44
N ALA A 164 13.76 19.34 4.55
CA ALA A 164 13.55 20.74 4.93
C ALA A 164 12.11 21.02 5.36
N ALA A 165 11.12 20.41 4.70
CA ALA A 165 9.70 20.61 4.99
C ALA A 165 9.21 19.81 6.23
N LEU A 166 9.81 18.66 6.49
CA LEU A 166 9.44 17.72 7.55
C LEU A 166 10.71 17.26 8.30
N PRO A 167 11.33 18.14 9.08
CA PRO A 167 12.65 17.87 9.69
C PRO A 167 12.64 16.73 10.72
N ASP A 168 11.50 16.46 11.34
CA ASP A 168 11.32 15.46 12.40
C ASP A 168 10.93 14.06 11.87
N VAL A 169 10.88 13.88 10.54
CA VAL A 169 10.45 12.65 9.87
C VAL A 169 11.63 11.83 9.34
#